data_de0ceec5c3231b9af35a0eafda01e446
#
_entry.id   de0ceec5c3231b9af35a0eafda01e446
#
_cell.length_a   1.000
_cell.length_b   1.000
_cell.length_c   1.000
_cell.angle_alpha   90.00
_cell.angle_beta   90.00
_cell.angle_gamma   90.00
#
_symmetry.space_group_name_H-M   'P 1'
#
loop_
_entity.id
_entity.type
_entity.pdbx_description
1 polymer ?
#
loop_
_entity_poly.entity_id
_entity_poly.type
_entity_poly.pdbx_seq_one_letter_code
_entity_poly.pdbx_strand_id
1 'polypeptide(L)' 'MTTREERIGYLETLDRETISPSELAMLLGGRPFTYNVAARNGTLNLPHVFRGRNLRIFRQPVLDLLKGGKS' A
#
# COMPACT_ATOMS: atom_id res chain seq x y z
N MET A 1 -17.18 0.22 -2.73
CA MET A 1 -15.89 -0.15 -2.19
C MET A 1 -16.02 -0.98 -0.93
N THR A 2 -15.02 -1.69 -0.60
CA THR A 2 -15.02 -2.61 0.50
C THR A 2 -15.00 -1.91 1.86
N THR A 3 -15.43 -2.62 2.88
CA THR A 3 -15.31 -2.14 4.24
C THR A 3 -13.85 -2.21 4.68
N ARG A 4 -13.57 -1.57 5.81
CA ARG A 4 -12.24 -1.63 6.38
C ARG A 4 -11.82 -3.07 6.70
N GLU A 5 -12.76 -3.84 7.20
CA GLU A 5 -12.49 -5.23 7.55
C GLU A 5 -12.16 -6.06 6.33
N GLU A 6 -12.83 -5.80 5.21
CA GLU A 6 -12.53 -6.51 3.98
C GLU A 6 -11.16 -6.15 3.45
N ARG A 7 -10.76 -4.89 3.58
CA ARG A 7 -9.43 -4.47 3.16
C ARG A 7 -8.35 -5.13 4.01
N ILE A 8 -8.57 -5.18 5.31
CA ILE A 8 -7.65 -5.85 6.21
C ILE A 8 -7.55 -7.32 5.85
N GLY A 9 -8.68 -7.98 5.64
CA GLY A 9 -8.68 -9.38 5.27
C GLY A 9 -7.96 -9.63 3.96
N TYR A 10 -8.14 -8.75 2.99
CA TYR A 10 -7.43 -8.88 1.73
C TYR A 10 -5.92 -8.91 1.94
N LEU A 11 -5.42 -7.98 2.74
CA LEU A 11 -3.99 -7.91 2.99
C LEU A 11 -3.49 -9.08 3.81
N GLU A 12 -4.28 -9.53 4.77
CA GLU A 12 -3.85 -10.64 5.62
C GLU A 12 -3.77 -11.96 4.87
N THR A 13 -4.53 -12.10 3.79
CA THR A 13 -4.54 -13.34 3.04
C THR A 13 -3.61 -13.32 1.82
N LEU A 14 -2.91 -12.23 1.60
CA LEU A 14 -1.98 -12.16 0.48
C LEU A 14 -0.76 -13.04 0.73
N ASP A 15 -0.31 -13.72 -0.32
CA ASP A 15 0.89 -14.52 -0.27
C ASP A 15 2.16 -13.69 -0.45
N ARG A 16 1.98 -12.43 -0.80
CA ARG A 16 3.12 -11.55 -1.10
C ARG A 16 3.34 -10.60 0.04
N GLU A 17 4.58 -10.18 0.19
CA GLU A 17 4.93 -9.20 1.21
C GLU A 17 4.77 -7.77 0.73
N THR A 18 4.63 -7.59 -0.57
CA THR A 18 4.49 -6.26 -1.16
C THR A 18 3.26 -6.20 -2.03
N ILE A 19 2.77 -4.98 -2.23
CA ILE A 19 1.61 -4.74 -3.09
C ILE A 19 1.99 -3.68 -4.11
N SER A 20 1.22 -3.60 -5.18
CA SER A 20 1.44 -2.63 -6.24
C SER A 20 0.79 -1.30 -5.88
N PRO A 21 1.18 -0.21 -6.57
CA PRO A 21 0.48 1.05 -6.38
C PRO A 21 -1.01 0.97 -6.69
N SER A 22 -1.40 0.12 -7.65
CA SER A 22 -2.81 -0.06 -7.97
C SER A 22 -3.56 -0.66 -6.79
N GLU A 23 -2.96 -1.65 -6.15
CA GLU A 23 -3.56 -2.26 -4.97
C GLU A 23 -3.61 -1.26 -3.81
N LEU A 24 -2.57 -0.47 -3.65
CA LEU A 24 -2.56 0.54 -2.61
C LEU A 24 -3.67 1.57 -2.84
N ALA A 25 -3.86 2.00 -4.08
CA ALA A 25 -4.92 2.94 -4.41
C ALA A 25 -6.30 2.34 -4.13
N MET A 26 -6.45 1.06 -4.41
CA MET A 26 -7.70 0.38 -4.11
C MET A 26 -7.99 0.37 -2.61
N LEU A 27 -6.95 0.21 -1.81
CA LEU A 27 -7.11 0.08 -0.36
C LEU A 27 -7.21 1.43 0.35
N LEU A 28 -6.45 2.42 -0.08
CA LEU A 28 -6.38 3.71 0.60
C LEU A 28 -7.06 4.83 -0.18
N GLY A 29 -7.41 4.58 -1.43
CA GLY A 29 -7.97 5.63 -2.28
C GLY A 29 -6.87 6.33 -3.05
N GLY A 30 -7.27 7.21 -3.95
CA GLY A 30 -6.31 7.93 -4.77
C GLY A 30 -6.02 7.20 -6.06
N ARG A 31 -4.90 7.55 -6.68
CA ARG A 31 -4.50 6.99 -7.95
C ARG A 31 -3.13 6.37 -7.87
N PRO A 32 -2.89 5.29 -8.62
CA PRO A 32 -1.56 4.65 -8.60
C PRO A 32 -0.44 5.62 -8.98
N PHE A 33 -0.71 6.49 -9.93
CA PHE A 33 0.29 7.47 -10.38
C PHE A 33 0.75 8.37 -9.23
N THR A 34 -0.18 8.78 -8.38
CA THR A 34 0.14 9.64 -7.24
C THR A 34 1.13 8.98 -6.31
N TYR A 35 0.93 7.70 -6.05
CA TYR A 35 1.84 6.96 -5.17
C TYR A 35 3.22 6.79 -5.81
N ASN A 36 3.26 6.56 -7.12
CA ASN A 36 4.52 6.47 -7.81
C ASN A 36 5.31 7.77 -7.72
N VAL A 37 4.65 8.89 -7.94
CA VAL A 37 5.30 10.20 -7.86
C VAL A 37 5.80 10.46 -6.45
N ALA A 38 4.97 10.17 -5.46
CA ALA A 38 5.37 10.39 -4.07
C ALA A 38 6.59 9.55 -3.71
N ALA A 39 6.63 8.31 -4.17
CA ALA A 39 7.77 7.44 -3.89
C ALA A 39 9.04 7.97 -4.53
N ARG A 40 8.95 8.46 -5.77
CA ARG A 40 10.11 8.99 -6.46
C ARG A 40 10.62 10.27 -5.84
N ASN A 41 9.71 11.05 -5.28
CA ASN A 41 10.06 12.32 -4.64
C ASN A 41 10.45 12.14 -3.17
N GLY A 42 10.35 10.93 -2.66
CA GLY A 42 10.69 10.67 -1.26
C GLY A 42 9.65 11.17 -0.28
N THR A 43 8.42 11.40 -0.75
CA THR A 43 7.35 11.88 0.13
C THR A 43 6.34 10.81 0.50
N LEU A 44 6.52 9.60 0.01
CA LEU A 44 5.64 8.49 0.39
C LEU A 44 6.03 8.01 1.79
N ASN A 45 5.09 8.07 2.70
CA ASN A 45 5.35 7.76 4.11
C ASN A 45 5.24 6.29 4.44
N LEU A 46 5.17 5.43 3.44
CA LEU A 46 5.08 3.99 3.64
C LEU A 46 6.37 3.34 3.18
N PRO A 47 6.87 2.35 3.90
CA PRO A 47 8.03 1.59 3.45
C PRO A 47 7.76 0.95 2.09
N HIS A 48 8.70 1.12 1.19
CA HIS A 48 8.54 0.65 -0.18
C HIS A 48 9.92 0.41 -0.79
N VAL A 49 9.92 -0.30 -1.91
CA VAL A 49 11.14 -0.53 -2.69
C VAL A 49 10.79 -0.43 -4.16
N PHE A 50 11.79 -0.19 -4.97
CA PHE A 50 11.63 -0.25 -6.43
C PHE A 50 12.29 -1.52 -6.94
N ARG A 51 11.56 -2.22 -7.80
CA ARG A 51 12.11 -3.36 -8.51
C ARG A 51 12.17 -2.96 -9.97
N GLY A 52 13.34 -2.51 -10.39
CA GLY A 52 13.45 -1.88 -11.68
C GLY A 52 12.60 -0.64 -11.71
N ARG A 53 11.60 -0.61 -12.57
CA ARG A 53 10.69 0.52 -12.66
C ARG A 53 9.44 0.35 -11.82
N ASN A 54 9.29 -0.80 -11.22
CA ASN A 54 8.05 -1.11 -10.51
C ASN A 54 8.17 -0.76 -9.05
N LEU A 55 7.24 0.04 -8.58
CA LEU A 55 7.15 0.38 -7.17
C LEU A 55 6.44 -0.76 -6.44
N ARG A 56 7.01 -1.18 -5.32
CA ARG A 56 6.39 -2.20 -4.47
C ARG A 56 6.30 -1.64 -3.05
N ILE A 57 5.12 -1.66 -2.48
CA ILE A 57 4.88 -1.14 -1.14
C ILE A 57 4.74 -2.33 -0.19
N PHE A 58 5.41 -2.28 0.95
CA PHE A 58 5.34 -3.37 1.91
C PHE A 58 3.93 -3.45 2.49
N ARG A 59 3.42 -4.68 2.55
CA ARG A 59 2.05 -4.94 2.98
C ARG A 59 1.82 -4.61 4.45
N GLN A 60 2.76 -4.98 5.30
CA GLN A 60 2.54 -4.89 6.73
C GLN A 60 2.27 -3.47 7.22
N PRO A 61 3.02 -2.45 6.79
CA PRO A 61 2.73 -1.08 7.23
C PRO A 61 1.34 -0.62 6.80
N VAL A 62 0.89 -1.02 5.63
CA VAL A 62 -0.45 -0.67 5.17
C VAL A 62 -1.50 -1.37 6.02
N LEU A 63 -1.26 -2.62 6.36
CA LEU A 63 -2.16 -3.37 7.22
C LEU A 63 -2.25 -2.70 8.59
N ASP A 64 -1.13 -2.30 9.15
CA ASP A 64 -1.11 -1.62 10.44
C ASP A 64 -1.90 -0.31 10.38
N LEU A 65 -1.76 0.42 9.30
CA LEU A 65 -2.48 1.66 9.11
C LEU A 65 -3.99 1.42 9.09
N LEU A 66 -4.42 0.38 8.40
CA LEU A 66 -5.83 0.04 8.32
C LEU A 66 -6.38 -0.44 9.67
N LYS A 67 -5.55 -1.07 10.47
CA LYS A 67 -5.95 -1.58 11.77
C LYS A 67 -6.01 -0.51 12.85
N GLY A 68 -5.74 0.71 12.52
CA GLY A 68 -5.83 1.77 13.48
C GLY A 68 -4.65 2.72 13.45
N GLY A 69 -3.64 2.38 12.68
CA GLY A 69 -2.55 3.27 12.42
C GLY A 69 -1.79 3.68 13.64
N LYS A 70 -1.72 2.83 14.61
CA LYS A 70 -0.96 3.18 15.78
C LYS A 70 0.51 3.25 15.47
N SER A 71 1.08 4.32 15.71
CA SER A 71 2.51 4.46 15.45
C SER A 71 3.29 4.51 16.72
#